data_2fbbb138b543e7f075e9edf007b1fe3e
#
_entry.id   2fbbb138b543e7f075e9edf007b1fe3e
#
_cell.length_a   1.000
_cell.length_b   1.000
_cell.length_c   1.000
_cell.angle_alpha   90.00
_cell.angle_beta   90.00
_cell.angle_gamma   90.00
#
_symmetry.space_group_name_H-M   'P 1'
#
loop_
_entity.id
_entity.type
_entity.pdbx_description
1 polymer ?
#
loop_
_entity_poly.entity_id
_entity_poly.type
_entity_poly.pdbx_seq_one_letter_code
_entity_poly.pdbx_strand_id
1 'polypeptide(L)'
;MLENEDLAPLIDQQALAEFRNRALTPEHPVARGMAENPDTFFAHRESCNNYYANVPAVVEEYMEKISEITGRKYGLFDYYGAPDAERVIIAMGSVTEAIREVIDHLTAQGEKVGLVAVHLYRPFSAKHFLAAVPKTAKRIAVLDRTKEPGANGEPLYLDVKDCYYGQPDAPVIVGGRYGLGSNDTTPAQILAVYENLAMAEPKNQFTVGIVDDVTFTSLPQQEEIAMGGEGMFQAKFYGLGADGTVGANKNSVKIIGDNTDKHCQAYFSYDSKKSGGFTCSHLRFGDSEIRSTYLVNTPNFVACHVQAYLKMYDVTRGLQKNGTFLLNTIWEGDELAANLPNNVKRYFAENNIKVYYINATKIAQEIGLGNRTNTILQSAFFRITEVIPVDLAIEQMKKFIVKSYGKKGEDIVNKNYAAVDRGGEYKE
;
A
#
# COMPACT_ATOMS: atom_id res chain seq x y z
N MET A 1 11.81 4.35 12.74
CA MET A 1 12.27 2.93 12.87
C MET A 1 12.91 2.85 14.24
N LEU A 2 12.76 1.76 14.99
CA LEU A 2 13.46 1.60 16.26
C LEU A 2 14.89 1.16 16.00
N GLU A 3 15.85 1.78 16.69
CA GLU A 3 17.25 1.44 16.62
C GLU A 3 17.61 0.39 17.70
N ASN A 4 18.82 -0.16 17.66
CA ASN A 4 19.23 -1.18 18.62
C ASN A 4 19.24 -0.66 20.07
N GLU A 5 19.54 0.61 20.26
CA GLU A 5 19.56 1.30 21.55
C GLU A 5 18.14 1.39 22.15
N ASP A 6 17.11 1.52 21.31
CA ASP A 6 15.70 1.53 21.74
C ASP A 6 15.23 0.12 22.10
N LEU A 7 15.73 -0.91 21.42
CA LEU A 7 15.30 -2.31 21.62
C LEU A 7 16.01 -2.98 22.81
N ALA A 8 17.26 -2.61 23.08
CA ALA A 8 18.06 -3.25 24.15
C ALA A 8 17.39 -3.25 25.52
N PRO A 9 16.74 -2.15 25.99
CA PRO A 9 16.03 -2.13 27.28
C PRO A 9 14.80 -3.01 27.33
N LEU A 10 14.23 -3.39 26.18
CA LEU A 10 13.04 -4.24 26.08
C LEU A 10 13.36 -5.73 26.24
N ILE A 11 14.65 -6.10 26.18
CA ILE A 11 15.09 -7.50 26.26
C ILE A 11 15.30 -7.88 27.71
N ASP A 12 14.50 -8.84 28.21
CA ASP A 12 14.76 -9.48 29.48
C ASP A 12 15.99 -10.42 29.36
N GLN A 13 17.14 -9.94 29.83
CA GLN A 13 18.41 -10.66 29.76
C GLN A 13 18.41 -11.93 30.58
N GLN A 14 17.68 -11.97 31.70
CA GLN A 14 17.55 -13.16 32.52
C GLN A 14 16.76 -14.23 31.80
N ALA A 15 15.58 -13.89 31.27
CA ALA A 15 14.76 -14.83 30.52
C ALA A 15 15.48 -15.35 29.27
N LEU A 16 16.27 -14.49 28.60
CA LEU A 16 17.12 -14.89 27.48
C LEU A 16 18.22 -15.89 27.89
N ALA A 17 18.88 -15.66 29.03
CA ALA A 17 19.89 -16.57 29.56
C ALA A 17 19.25 -17.91 29.96
N GLU A 18 18.12 -17.89 30.64
CA GLU A 18 17.37 -19.10 31.01
C GLU A 18 16.93 -19.90 29.77
N PHE A 19 16.46 -19.20 28.71
CA PHE A 19 16.12 -19.85 27.45
C PHE A 19 17.35 -20.54 26.82
N ARG A 20 18.49 -19.85 26.77
CA ARG A 20 19.74 -20.40 26.24
C ARG A 20 20.26 -21.59 27.05
N ASN A 21 20.12 -21.52 28.38
CA ASN A 21 20.55 -22.60 29.26
C ASN A 21 19.71 -23.87 29.12
N ARG A 22 18.49 -23.78 28.56
CA ARG A 22 17.66 -24.94 28.21
C ARG A 22 18.05 -25.60 26.88
N ALA A 23 19.05 -25.07 26.17
CA ALA A 23 19.51 -25.67 24.93
C ALA A 23 20.08 -27.07 25.14
N LEU A 24 19.87 -27.94 24.17
CA LEU A 24 20.49 -29.27 24.15
C LEU A 24 22.00 -29.13 23.96
N THR A 25 22.78 -29.54 24.96
CA THR A 25 24.22 -29.62 24.90
C THR A 25 24.69 -30.97 25.41
N PRO A 26 25.94 -31.40 25.15
CA PRO A 26 26.48 -32.64 25.72
C PRO A 26 26.37 -32.70 27.25
N GLU A 27 26.51 -31.55 27.93
CA GLU A 27 26.41 -31.40 29.38
C GLU A 27 24.98 -31.42 29.88
N HIS A 28 24.01 -31.06 29.00
CA HIS A 28 22.58 -31.05 29.27
C HIS A 28 21.80 -31.85 28.22
N PRO A 29 21.89 -33.18 28.22
CA PRO A 29 21.15 -34.02 27.28
C PRO A 29 19.65 -33.96 27.58
N VAL A 30 18.85 -33.49 26.61
CA VAL A 30 17.39 -33.38 26.72
C VAL A 30 16.75 -34.06 25.50
N ALA A 31 15.81 -34.93 25.74
CA ALA A 31 14.96 -35.47 24.69
C ALA A 31 13.82 -34.46 24.36
N ARG A 32 13.69 -34.09 23.07
CA ARG A 32 12.62 -33.22 22.58
C ARG A 32 12.09 -33.76 21.25
N GLY A 33 10.82 -33.49 20.96
CA GLY A 33 10.21 -33.91 19.70
C GLY A 33 9.97 -35.41 19.58
N MET A 34 9.78 -36.07 20.69
CA MET A 34 9.45 -37.50 20.75
C MET A 34 7.99 -37.75 20.38
N ALA A 35 7.70 -38.97 19.89
CA ALA A 35 6.32 -39.45 19.75
C ALA A 35 5.70 -39.61 21.16
N GLU A 36 4.45 -39.17 21.27
CA GLU A 36 3.66 -39.31 22.50
C GLU A 36 2.49 -40.30 22.26
N ASN A 37 2.24 -41.11 23.25
CA ASN A 37 1.13 -42.08 23.21
C ASN A 37 -0.20 -41.39 23.60
N PRO A 38 -1.35 -42.01 23.28
CA PRO A 38 -2.67 -41.43 23.58
C PRO A 38 -2.93 -41.09 25.04
N ASP A 39 -2.27 -41.75 25.96
CA ASP A 39 -2.38 -41.55 27.42
C ASP A 39 -1.71 -40.26 27.93
N THR A 40 -0.72 -39.72 27.16
CA THR A 40 0.04 -38.53 27.55
C THR A 40 -0.19 -37.34 26.64
N PHE A 41 -0.38 -37.56 25.35
CA PHE A 41 -0.47 -36.49 24.34
C PHE A 41 -1.55 -35.46 24.65
N PHE A 42 -2.77 -35.90 25.00
CA PHE A 42 -3.88 -34.99 25.26
C PHE A 42 -3.63 -34.10 26.48
N ALA A 43 -3.19 -34.70 27.61
CA ALA A 43 -2.84 -33.96 28.81
C ALA A 43 -1.69 -32.95 28.54
N HIS A 44 -0.70 -33.34 27.75
CA HIS A 44 0.41 -32.48 27.38
C HIS A 44 -0.07 -31.31 26.49
N ARG A 45 -0.98 -31.55 25.55
CA ARG A 45 -1.59 -30.46 24.74
C ARG A 45 -2.36 -29.46 25.62
N GLU A 46 -3.11 -29.93 26.62
CA GLU A 46 -3.82 -29.05 27.56
C GLU A 46 -2.89 -28.24 28.47
N SER A 47 -1.71 -28.75 28.80
CA SER A 47 -0.76 -28.05 29.67
C SER A 47 -0.27 -26.71 29.11
N CYS A 48 -0.43 -26.44 27.79
CA CYS A 48 -0.05 -25.17 27.20
C CYS A 48 -1.06 -24.03 27.43
N ASN A 49 -2.27 -24.32 27.94
CA ASN A 49 -3.34 -23.34 28.10
C ASN A 49 -2.94 -22.12 28.94
N ASN A 50 -2.20 -22.34 30.05
CA ASN A 50 -1.74 -21.26 30.92
C ASN A 50 -0.76 -20.30 30.19
N TYR A 51 0.07 -20.82 29.30
CA TYR A 51 0.99 -19.96 28.52
C TYR A 51 0.20 -19.06 27.60
N TYR A 52 -0.76 -19.62 26.84
CA TYR A 52 -1.62 -18.82 25.95
C TYR A 52 -2.52 -17.84 26.71
N ALA A 53 -3.00 -18.18 27.89
CA ALA A 53 -3.81 -17.28 28.74
C ALA A 53 -3.03 -16.04 29.18
N ASN A 54 -1.71 -16.14 29.36
CA ASN A 54 -0.86 -15.04 29.78
C ASN A 54 -0.37 -14.15 28.62
N VAL A 55 -0.41 -14.63 27.35
CA VAL A 55 0.10 -13.88 26.20
C VAL A 55 -0.52 -12.50 26.04
N PRO A 56 -1.85 -12.29 26.17
CA PRO A 56 -2.43 -10.96 26.02
C PRO A 56 -1.83 -9.92 26.95
N ALA A 57 -1.65 -10.25 28.23
CA ALA A 57 -1.07 -9.33 29.22
C ALA A 57 0.40 -8.99 28.91
N VAL A 58 1.19 -9.99 28.51
CA VAL A 58 2.60 -9.78 28.12
C VAL A 58 2.70 -8.90 26.86
N VAL A 59 1.87 -9.15 25.86
CA VAL A 59 1.87 -8.35 24.62
C VAL A 59 1.43 -6.91 24.89
N GLU A 60 0.40 -6.71 25.73
CA GLU A 60 -0.08 -5.39 26.14
C GLU A 60 1.04 -4.60 26.84
N GLU A 61 1.74 -5.20 27.80
CA GLU A 61 2.89 -4.58 28.48
C GLU A 61 3.97 -4.11 27.48
N TYR A 62 4.33 -4.95 26.51
CA TYR A 62 5.34 -4.58 25.51
C TYR A 62 4.82 -3.54 24.52
N MET A 63 3.55 -3.56 24.15
CA MET A 63 2.92 -2.52 23.34
C MET A 63 2.95 -1.17 24.04
N GLU A 64 2.72 -1.12 25.37
CA GLU A 64 2.85 0.10 26.16
C GLU A 64 4.28 0.63 26.14
N LYS A 65 5.28 -0.20 26.39
CA LYS A 65 6.70 0.18 26.33
C LYS A 65 7.11 0.73 24.94
N ILE A 66 6.64 0.07 23.88
CA ILE A 66 6.89 0.54 22.50
C ILE A 66 6.16 1.86 22.22
N SER A 67 4.95 2.02 22.76
CA SER A 67 4.20 3.28 22.65
C SER A 67 4.93 4.44 23.31
N GLU A 68 5.53 4.23 24.46
CA GLU A 68 6.37 5.23 25.15
C GLU A 68 7.58 5.64 24.32
N ILE A 69 8.28 4.66 23.72
CA ILE A 69 9.47 4.94 22.88
C ILE A 69 9.10 5.68 21.59
N THR A 70 8.01 5.29 20.94
CA THR A 70 7.65 5.80 19.62
C THR A 70 6.77 7.03 19.63
N GLY A 71 6.15 7.33 20.76
CA GLY A 71 5.07 8.33 20.86
C GLY A 71 3.78 7.94 20.15
N ARG A 72 3.66 6.68 19.68
CA ARG A 72 2.45 6.13 19.04
C ARG A 72 1.74 5.21 20.00
N LYS A 73 0.41 5.20 19.97
CA LYS A 73 -0.39 4.31 20.79
C LYS A 73 -0.59 2.97 20.08
N TYR A 74 -0.27 1.88 20.75
CA TYR A 74 -0.52 0.50 20.31
C TYR A 74 -1.29 -0.26 21.36
N GLY A 75 -2.29 -1.05 20.93
CA GLY A 75 -3.07 -1.95 21.76
C GLY A 75 -3.32 -3.28 21.05
N LEU A 76 -3.87 -4.26 21.78
CA LEU A 76 -4.21 -5.57 21.21
C LEU A 76 -5.29 -5.45 20.12
N PHE A 77 -6.19 -4.49 20.30
CA PHE A 77 -7.24 -4.07 19.39
C PHE A 77 -7.35 -2.55 19.46
N ASP A 78 -7.16 -1.86 18.36
CA ASP A 78 -7.21 -0.41 18.30
C ASP A 78 -8.46 0.07 17.57
N TYR A 79 -9.25 0.90 18.24
CA TYR A 79 -10.39 1.56 17.64
C TYR A 79 -9.98 2.86 16.93
N TYR A 80 -10.56 3.10 15.75
CA TYR A 80 -10.42 4.34 15.00
C TYR A 80 -11.76 4.73 14.36
N GLY A 81 -12.16 6.00 14.47
CA GLY A 81 -13.35 6.55 13.83
C GLY A 81 -14.25 7.37 14.76
N ALA A 82 -15.51 7.53 14.39
CA ALA A 82 -16.48 8.28 15.17
C ALA A 82 -16.71 7.62 16.55
N PRO A 83 -16.72 8.38 17.67
CA PRO A 83 -16.87 7.81 19.00
C PRO A 83 -18.23 7.11 19.21
N ASP A 84 -19.22 7.47 18.42
CA ASP A 84 -20.57 6.91 18.39
C ASP A 84 -20.86 6.13 17.10
N ALA A 85 -19.84 5.47 16.55
CA ALA A 85 -19.98 4.71 15.31
C ALA A 85 -21.06 3.62 15.43
N GLU A 86 -21.93 3.57 14.43
CA GLU A 86 -22.97 2.56 14.27
C GLU A 86 -22.60 1.44 13.30
N ARG A 87 -21.67 1.73 12.39
CA ARG A 87 -21.13 0.79 11.41
C ARG A 87 -19.62 0.66 11.60
N VAL A 88 -19.15 -0.55 11.86
CA VAL A 88 -17.76 -0.81 12.20
C VAL A 88 -17.18 -1.91 11.30
N ILE A 89 -16.01 -1.68 10.73
CA ILE A 89 -15.22 -2.72 10.10
C ILE A 89 -14.24 -3.30 11.12
N ILE A 90 -14.04 -4.62 11.07
CA ILE A 90 -13.00 -5.31 11.83
C ILE A 90 -12.05 -5.94 10.82
N ALA A 91 -10.76 -5.61 10.92
CA ALA A 91 -9.75 -6.09 9.99
C ALA A 91 -8.37 -6.14 10.66
N MET A 92 -7.42 -6.83 10.03
CA MET A 92 -6.03 -6.87 10.46
C MET A 92 -5.07 -6.59 9.31
N GLY A 93 -3.89 -6.11 9.63
CA GLY A 93 -2.81 -5.86 8.69
C GLY A 93 -2.97 -4.55 7.91
N SER A 94 -2.29 -4.43 6.76
CA SER A 94 -2.13 -3.17 6.04
C SER A 94 -3.43 -2.53 5.52
N VAL A 95 -4.49 -3.31 5.33
CA VAL A 95 -5.80 -2.77 4.90
C VAL A 95 -6.37 -1.80 5.92
N THR A 96 -6.00 -1.90 7.20
CA THR A 96 -6.48 -1.00 8.26
C THR A 96 -6.10 0.46 7.99
N GLU A 97 -4.96 0.71 7.37
CA GLU A 97 -4.54 2.06 7.01
C GLU A 97 -5.41 2.67 5.88
N ALA A 98 -5.71 1.89 4.84
CA ALA A 98 -6.65 2.31 3.80
C ALA A 98 -8.08 2.52 4.36
N ILE A 99 -8.51 1.71 5.33
CA ILE A 99 -9.81 1.88 6.00
C ILE A 99 -9.83 3.19 6.80
N ARG A 100 -8.73 3.57 7.46
CA ARG A 100 -8.62 4.85 8.17
C ARG A 100 -8.80 6.05 7.25
N GLU A 101 -8.21 6.04 6.05
CA GLU A 101 -8.42 7.10 5.05
C GLU A 101 -9.89 7.22 4.66
N VAL A 102 -10.57 6.09 4.45
CA VAL A 102 -12.01 6.10 4.11
C VAL A 102 -12.85 6.59 5.29
N ILE A 103 -12.50 6.22 6.53
CA ILE A 103 -13.19 6.72 7.73
C ILE A 103 -13.03 8.23 7.84
N ASP A 104 -11.85 8.79 7.63
CA ASP A 104 -11.62 10.23 7.66
C ASP A 104 -12.50 10.95 6.62
N HIS A 105 -12.59 10.39 5.41
CA HIS A 105 -13.47 10.90 4.36
C HIS A 105 -14.95 10.85 4.75
N LEU A 106 -15.45 9.73 5.28
CA LEU A 106 -16.85 9.55 5.65
C LEU A 106 -17.24 10.35 6.89
N THR A 107 -16.37 10.42 7.90
CA THR A 107 -16.64 11.18 9.14
C THR A 107 -16.64 12.68 8.87
N ALA A 108 -15.83 13.16 7.93
CA ALA A 108 -15.90 14.55 7.47
C ALA A 108 -17.27 14.90 6.83
N GLN A 109 -18.01 13.90 6.35
CA GLN A 109 -19.39 14.02 5.84
C GLN A 109 -20.45 13.78 6.92
N GLY A 110 -20.05 13.56 8.17
CA GLY A 110 -20.95 13.31 9.29
C GLY A 110 -21.39 11.84 9.48
N GLU A 111 -20.76 10.91 8.75
CA GLU A 111 -21.07 9.48 8.85
C GLU A 111 -20.50 8.88 10.14
N LYS A 112 -21.29 7.99 10.78
CA LYS A 112 -20.93 7.33 12.04
C LYS A 112 -20.30 5.97 11.76
N VAL A 113 -19.04 5.99 11.34
CA VAL A 113 -18.28 4.81 10.95
C VAL A 113 -17.00 4.65 11.77
N GLY A 114 -16.53 3.42 11.88
CA GLY A 114 -15.30 3.11 12.61
C GLY A 114 -14.67 1.81 12.17
N LEU A 115 -13.46 1.58 12.70
CA LEU A 115 -12.62 0.41 12.50
C LEU A 115 -12.18 -0.11 13.86
N VAL A 116 -12.15 -1.42 14.03
CA VAL A 116 -11.31 -2.09 15.04
C VAL A 116 -10.18 -2.81 14.29
N ALA A 117 -8.95 -2.32 14.47
CA ALA A 117 -7.75 -2.94 13.96
C ALA A 117 -7.27 -4.03 14.91
N VAL A 118 -7.13 -5.26 14.43
CA VAL A 118 -6.68 -6.42 15.21
C VAL A 118 -5.16 -6.53 15.12
N HIS A 119 -4.46 -6.39 16.24
CA HIS A 119 -3.01 -6.55 16.32
C HIS A 119 -2.61 -7.90 16.93
N LEU A 120 -3.30 -8.35 17.98
CA LEU A 120 -3.11 -9.69 18.52
C LEU A 120 -4.27 -10.62 18.09
N TYR A 121 -4.04 -11.40 17.03
CA TYR A 121 -5.05 -12.32 16.51
C TYR A 121 -5.09 -13.65 17.28
N ARG A 122 -3.95 -14.18 17.71
CA ARG A 122 -3.86 -15.43 18.49
C ARG A 122 -2.92 -15.27 19.69
N PRO A 123 -3.37 -15.58 20.89
CA PRO A 123 -4.75 -15.97 21.25
C PRO A 123 -5.73 -14.82 21.07
N PHE A 124 -6.97 -15.11 20.61
CA PHE A 124 -8.00 -14.09 20.46
C PHE A 124 -8.62 -13.77 21.84
N SER A 125 -8.46 -12.53 22.30
CA SER A 125 -8.97 -12.12 23.59
C SER A 125 -10.32 -11.43 23.46
N ALA A 126 -11.42 -12.16 23.66
CA ALA A 126 -12.77 -11.62 23.61
C ALA A 126 -12.97 -10.41 24.53
N LYS A 127 -12.36 -10.44 25.75
CA LYS A 127 -12.42 -9.32 26.71
C LYS A 127 -11.90 -8.02 26.11
N HIS A 128 -10.69 -8.04 25.50
CA HIS A 128 -10.06 -6.84 24.94
C HIS A 128 -10.74 -6.42 23.64
N PHE A 129 -11.17 -7.39 22.83
CA PHE A 129 -11.92 -7.12 21.62
C PHE A 129 -13.24 -6.38 21.89
N LEU A 130 -14.08 -6.91 22.79
CA LEU A 130 -15.36 -6.30 23.16
C LEU A 130 -15.20 -4.93 23.85
N ALA A 131 -14.08 -4.70 24.53
CA ALA A 131 -13.75 -3.40 25.12
C ALA A 131 -13.37 -2.35 24.05
N ALA A 132 -12.81 -2.77 22.90
CA ALA A 132 -12.43 -1.90 21.82
C ALA A 132 -13.61 -1.53 20.89
N VAL A 133 -14.65 -2.37 20.80
CA VAL A 133 -15.81 -2.09 19.94
C VAL A 133 -16.71 -1.03 20.60
N PRO A 134 -17.09 0.06 19.87
CA PRO A 134 -18.06 1.03 20.39
C PRO A 134 -19.38 0.36 20.75
N LYS A 135 -19.94 0.70 21.90
CA LYS A 135 -21.25 0.18 22.34
C LYS A 135 -22.41 0.61 21.44
N THR A 136 -22.20 1.61 20.62
CA THR A 136 -23.17 2.11 19.64
C THR A 136 -23.17 1.31 18.34
N ALA A 137 -22.21 0.38 18.17
CA ALA A 137 -22.10 -0.42 16.96
C ALA A 137 -23.34 -1.33 16.77
N LYS A 138 -24.07 -1.10 15.71
CA LYS A 138 -25.26 -1.88 15.34
C LYS A 138 -24.96 -2.89 14.25
N ARG A 139 -23.94 -2.63 13.45
CA ARG A 139 -23.56 -3.43 12.28
C ARG A 139 -22.06 -3.52 12.14
N ILE A 140 -21.59 -4.72 11.97
CA ILE A 140 -20.16 -5.05 11.90
C ILE A 140 -19.87 -5.83 10.62
N ALA A 141 -18.89 -5.39 9.83
CA ALA A 141 -18.30 -6.17 8.75
C ALA A 141 -16.91 -6.66 9.18
N VAL A 142 -16.69 -7.96 9.12
CA VAL A 142 -15.39 -8.56 9.40
C VAL A 142 -14.72 -8.90 8.07
N LEU A 143 -13.52 -8.36 7.84
CA LEU A 143 -12.77 -8.56 6.61
C LEU A 143 -11.64 -9.56 6.83
N ASP A 144 -11.71 -10.67 6.11
CA ASP A 144 -10.69 -11.71 6.08
C ASP A 144 -9.98 -11.76 4.71
N ARG A 145 -8.65 -11.77 4.73
CA ARG A 145 -7.82 -11.93 3.52
C ARG A 145 -7.54 -13.41 3.26
N THR A 146 -8.57 -14.22 3.33
CA THR A 146 -8.54 -15.65 3.08
C THR A 146 -9.87 -16.16 2.54
N LYS A 147 -9.89 -17.37 2.04
CA LYS A 147 -11.08 -18.13 1.67
C LYS A 147 -10.97 -19.52 2.28
N GLU A 148 -11.95 -19.86 3.12
CA GLU A 148 -12.07 -21.20 3.72
C GLU A 148 -13.17 -21.99 3.00
N PRO A 149 -12.86 -22.76 1.95
CA PRO A 149 -13.86 -23.50 1.21
C PRO A 149 -14.60 -24.52 2.09
N GLY A 150 -15.94 -24.43 2.10
CA GLY A 150 -16.79 -25.33 2.88
C GLY A 150 -16.99 -24.94 4.34
N ALA A 151 -16.29 -23.91 4.86
CA ALA A 151 -16.53 -23.38 6.20
C ALA A 151 -17.76 -22.45 6.24
N ASN A 152 -18.33 -22.27 7.44
CA ASN A 152 -19.44 -21.35 7.68
C ASN A 152 -19.02 -19.87 7.66
N GLY A 153 -17.74 -19.59 7.47
CA GLY A 153 -17.13 -18.27 7.38
C GLY A 153 -15.62 -18.38 7.54
N GLU A 154 -14.96 -17.27 7.33
CA GLU A 154 -13.53 -17.11 7.46
C GLU A 154 -13.11 -16.97 8.94
N PRO A 155 -11.85 -17.22 9.29
CA PRO A 155 -11.43 -17.38 10.69
C PRO A 155 -11.72 -16.17 11.60
N LEU A 156 -11.37 -14.94 11.18
CA LEU A 156 -11.62 -13.76 12.00
C LEU A 156 -13.12 -13.50 12.18
N TYR A 157 -13.89 -13.68 11.11
CA TYR A 157 -15.35 -13.55 11.15
C TYR A 157 -15.99 -14.51 12.17
N LEU A 158 -15.52 -15.77 12.23
CA LEU A 158 -16.02 -16.76 13.18
C LEU A 158 -15.65 -16.40 14.62
N ASP A 159 -14.43 -15.96 14.88
CA ASP A 159 -14.00 -15.50 16.21
C ASP A 159 -14.83 -14.31 16.70
N VAL A 160 -15.05 -13.32 15.82
CA VAL A 160 -15.89 -12.16 16.16
C VAL A 160 -17.34 -12.57 16.45
N LYS A 161 -17.93 -13.44 15.65
CA LYS A 161 -19.29 -13.95 15.90
C LYS A 161 -19.38 -14.68 17.24
N ASP A 162 -18.39 -15.50 17.56
CA ASP A 162 -18.37 -16.25 18.82
C ASP A 162 -18.36 -15.31 20.03
N CYS A 163 -17.66 -14.18 19.96
CA CYS A 163 -17.67 -13.18 21.03
C CYS A 163 -19.06 -12.60 21.34
N TYR A 164 -19.97 -12.61 20.38
CA TYR A 164 -21.35 -12.11 20.54
C TYR A 164 -22.40 -13.23 20.72
N TYR A 165 -21.96 -14.49 20.71
CA TYR A 165 -22.88 -15.61 20.87
C TYR A 165 -23.63 -15.53 22.20
N GLY A 166 -24.96 -15.59 22.13
CA GLY A 166 -25.83 -15.55 23.31
C GLY A 166 -26.05 -14.14 23.90
N GLN A 167 -25.48 -13.09 23.31
CA GLN A 167 -25.76 -11.71 23.73
C GLN A 167 -27.06 -11.20 23.10
N PRO A 168 -28.04 -10.71 23.87
CA PRO A 168 -29.36 -10.30 23.36
C PRO A 168 -29.28 -9.08 22.42
N ASP A 169 -28.32 -8.18 22.66
CA ASP A 169 -28.13 -6.93 21.91
C ASP A 169 -26.95 -7.03 20.93
N ALA A 170 -26.64 -8.24 20.45
CA ALA A 170 -25.58 -8.43 19.48
C ALA A 170 -25.83 -7.63 18.19
N PRO A 171 -24.81 -6.95 17.62
CA PRO A 171 -24.92 -6.28 16.34
C PRO A 171 -25.14 -7.29 15.22
N VAL A 172 -25.64 -6.81 14.06
CA VAL A 172 -25.64 -7.61 12.84
C VAL A 172 -24.20 -7.75 12.35
N ILE A 173 -23.71 -8.98 12.24
CA ILE A 173 -22.32 -9.27 11.87
C ILE A 173 -22.29 -9.98 10.53
N VAL A 174 -21.57 -9.41 9.55
CA VAL A 174 -21.35 -9.97 8.23
C VAL A 174 -19.87 -10.17 7.94
N GLY A 175 -19.53 -11.24 7.22
CA GLY A 175 -18.16 -11.53 6.80
C GLY A 175 -17.92 -11.10 5.35
N GLY A 176 -16.72 -10.61 5.07
CA GLY A 176 -16.28 -10.24 3.72
C GLY A 176 -14.87 -10.73 3.42
N ARG A 177 -14.62 -11.06 2.17
CA ARG A 177 -13.31 -11.53 1.66
C ARG A 177 -12.71 -10.49 0.73
N TYR A 178 -11.42 -10.26 0.88
CA TYR A 178 -10.68 -9.28 0.10
C TYR A 178 -9.23 -9.70 -0.15
N GLY A 179 -8.59 -9.14 -1.14
CA GLY A 179 -7.13 -9.09 -1.26
C GLY A 179 -6.40 -10.41 -1.47
N LEU A 180 -7.10 -11.52 -1.78
CA LEU A 180 -6.44 -12.82 -2.04
C LEU A 180 -5.52 -12.71 -3.25
N GLY A 181 -4.39 -13.44 -3.19
CA GLY A 181 -3.41 -13.41 -4.26
C GLY A 181 -2.77 -12.03 -4.48
N SER A 182 -2.71 -11.20 -3.44
CA SER A 182 -2.24 -9.81 -3.51
C SER A 182 -3.07 -8.90 -4.42
N ASN A 183 -4.35 -9.23 -4.62
CA ASN A 183 -5.29 -8.32 -5.27
C ASN A 183 -5.36 -7.02 -4.46
N ASP A 184 -5.29 -5.89 -5.17
CA ASP A 184 -5.30 -4.56 -4.56
C ASP A 184 -6.64 -4.27 -3.88
N THR A 185 -6.60 -3.58 -2.74
CA THR A 185 -7.81 -3.22 -1.99
C THR A 185 -7.89 -1.70 -1.90
N THR A 186 -8.81 -1.13 -2.66
CA THR A 186 -8.93 0.30 -2.88
C THR A 186 -9.93 0.97 -1.94
N PRO A 187 -9.87 2.29 -1.76
CA PRO A 187 -10.89 3.04 -1.03
C PRO A 187 -12.31 2.79 -1.54
N ALA A 188 -12.50 2.69 -2.86
CA ALA A 188 -13.81 2.40 -3.46
C ALA A 188 -14.39 1.06 -2.97
N GLN A 189 -13.55 0.05 -2.82
CA GLN A 189 -13.96 -1.26 -2.28
C GLN A 189 -14.34 -1.16 -0.79
N ILE A 190 -13.63 -0.36 -0.01
CA ILE A 190 -13.91 -0.14 1.41
C ILE A 190 -15.22 0.66 1.58
N LEU A 191 -15.46 1.67 0.74
CA LEU A 191 -16.73 2.38 0.67
C LEU A 191 -17.89 1.43 0.43
N ALA A 192 -17.76 0.50 -0.54
CA ALA A 192 -18.79 -0.51 -0.81
C ALA A 192 -19.11 -1.37 0.44
N VAL A 193 -18.11 -1.63 1.31
CA VAL A 193 -18.35 -2.34 2.58
C VAL A 193 -19.19 -1.50 3.54
N TYR A 194 -18.91 -0.21 3.71
CA TYR A 194 -19.71 0.67 4.56
C TYR A 194 -21.11 0.88 4.00
N GLU A 195 -21.28 0.94 2.69
CA GLU A 195 -22.60 1.00 2.03
C GLU A 195 -23.37 -0.30 2.24
N ASN A 196 -22.72 -1.46 2.13
CA ASN A 196 -23.34 -2.74 2.46
C ASN A 196 -23.86 -2.74 3.91
N LEU A 197 -23.07 -2.23 4.85
CA LEU A 197 -23.51 -2.09 6.24
C LEU A 197 -24.67 -1.08 6.43
N ALA A 198 -24.89 -0.16 5.51
CA ALA A 198 -26.00 0.78 5.54
C ALA A 198 -27.32 0.15 5.05
N MET A 199 -27.27 -0.96 4.32
CA MET A 199 -28.47 -1.63 3.78
C MET A 199 -29.33 -2.23 4.89
N ALA A 200 -30.65 -2.32 4.68
CA ALA A 200 -31.56 -2.96 5.64
C ALA A 200 -31.13 -4.40 5.94
N GLU A 201 -30.75 -5.14 4.90
CA GLU A 201 -30.22 -6.50 4.96
C GLU A 201 -28.84 -6.52 4.31
N PRO A 202 -27.75 -6.32 5.09
CA PRO A 202 -26.42 -6.35 4.52
C PRO A 202 -26.05 -7.76 4.04
N LYS A 203 -25.44 -7.82 2.85
CA LYS A 203 -24.94 -9.06 2.27
C LYS A 203 -23.87 -9.66 3.16
N ASN A 204 -24.05 -10.94 3.53
CA ASN A 204 -23.05 -11.71 4.27
C ASN A 204 -22.18 -12.56 3.32
N GLN A 205 -20.97 -12.92 3.74
CA GLN A 205 -19.98 -13.67 2.95
C GLN A 205 -19.71 -13.02 1.59
N PHE A 206 -19.68 -11.70 1.56
CA PHE A 206 -19.44 -10.94 0.35
C PHE A 206 -17.96 -10.97 -0.08
N THR A 207 -17.71 -10.54 -1.31
CA THR A 207 -16.36 -10.28 -1.84
C THR A 207 -16.24 -8.84 -2.33
N VAL A 208 -15.02 -8.29 -2.23
CA VAL A 208 -14.64 -7.02 -2.87
C VAL A 208 -13.36 -7.22 -3.68
N GLY A 209 -13.14 -6.36 -4.69
CA GLY A 209 -11.96 -6.41 -5.56
C GLY A 209 -12.04 -7.41 -6.71
N ILE A 210 -13.13 -8.15 -6.82
CA ILE A 210 -13.43 -9.05 -7.94
C ILE A 210 -14.89 -8.91 -8.36
N VAL A 211 -15.21 -9.43 -9.54
CA VAL A 211 -16.59 -9.68 -9.97
C VAL A 211 -16.78 -11.21 -9.96
N ASP A 212 -17.54 -11.68 -8.96
CA ASP A 212 -17.91 -13.09 -8.86
C ASP A 212 -19.18 -13.33 -9.69
N ASP A 213 -19.02 -13.94 -10.84
CA ASP A 213 -20.07 -14.29 -11.81
C ASP A 213 -20.60 -15.71 -11.63
N VAL A 214 -20.13 -16.44 -10.61
CA VAL A 214 -20.53 -17.83 -10.31
C VAL A 214 -21.53 -17.88 -9.17
N THR A 215 -21.21 -17.25 -8.03
CA THR A 215 -22.04 -17.26 -6.82
C THR A 215 -22.57 -15.88 -6.43
N PHE A 216 -22.21 -14.86 -7.21
CA PHE A 216 -22.72 -13.47 -7.09
C PHE A 216 -22.51 -12.85 -5.70
N THR A 217 -21.36 -13.16 -5.07
CA THR A 217 -21.02 -12.66 -3.74
C THR A 217 -20.47 -11.24 -3.73
N SER A 218 -20.03 -10.72 -4.88
CA SER A 218 -19.41 -9.39 -4.95
C SER A 218 -20.37 -8.27 -4.56
N LEU A 219 -19.82 -7.29 -3.85
CA LEU A 219 -20.49 -6.00 -3.65
C LEU A 219 -20.40 -5.18 -4.95
N PRO A 220 -21.36 -4.24 -5.18
CA PRO A 220 -21.30 -3.33 -6.30
C PRO A 220 -19.97 -2.57 -6.31
N GLN A 221 -19.38 -2.42 -7.51
CA GLN A 221 -18.18 -1.61 -7.66
C GLN A 221 -18.52 -0.12 -7.52
N GLN A 222 -17.72 0.60 -6.78
CA GLN A 222 -17.80 2.05 -6.62
C GLN A 222 -16.75 2.73 -7.51
N GLU A 223 -16.98 4.00 -7.82
CA GLU A 223 -15.98 4.83 -8.49
C GLU A 223 -14.80 5.09 -7.57
N GLU A 224 -13.58 5.09 -8.13
CA GLU A 224 -12.37 5.40 -7.36
C GLU A 224 -12.38 6.87 -6.93
N ILE A 225 -12.04 7.10 -5.67
CA ILE A 225 -12.02 8.42 -5.06
C ILE A 225 -10.57 8.79 -4.75
N ALA A 226 -10.21 10.03 -5.07
CA ALA A 226 -8.93 10.59 -4.68
C ALA A 226 -8.89 10.73 -3.16
N MET A 227 -8.07 9.91 -2.53
CA MET A 227 -7.77 9.97 -1.10
C MET A 227 -6.42 10.65 -0.87
N GLY A 228 -6.15 10.96 0.36
CA GLY A 228 -4.97 11.71 0.79
C GLY A 228 -5.32 13.14 1.16
N GLY A 229 -4.54 13.69 2.08
CA GLY A 229 -4.72 15.07 2.56
C GLY A 229 -4.42 16.11 1.48
N GLU A 230 -4.66 17.37 1.82
CA GLU A 230 -4.29 18.52 0.99
C GLU A 230 -2.79 18.46 0.63
N GLY A 231 -2.45 18.71 -0.63
CA GLY A 231 -1.06 18.66 -1.11
C GLY A 231 -0.54 17.25 -1.48
N MET A 232 -1.39 16.22 -1.46
CA MET A 232 -1.00 14.89 -1.92
C MET A 232 -0.83 14.88 -3.44
N PHE A 233 0.38 14.60 -3.91
CA PHE A 233 0.69 14.40 -5.33
C PHE A 233 0.88 12.90 -5.62
N GLN A 234 0.16 12.39 -6.61
CA GLN A 234 0.17 11.00 -7.02
C GLN A 234 0.60 10.84 -8.47
N ALA A 235 1.56 9.96 -8.73
CA ALA A 235 2.11 9.77 -10.07
C ALA A 235 2.20 8.30 -10.46
N LYS A 236 1.98 8.03 -11.75
CA LYS A 236 2.19 6.71 -12.39
C LYS A 236 3.18 6.83 -13.53
N PHE A 237 4.07 5.85 -13.63
CA PHE A 237 5.07 5.79 -14.70
C PHE A 237 5.01 4.41 -15.36
N TYR A 238 4.62 4.40 -16.60
CA TYR A 238 4.57 3.20 -17.43
C TYR A 238 5.88 3.04 -18.20
N GLY A 239 6.60 1.96 -17.93
CA GLY A 239 7.91 1.68 -18.52
C GLY A 239 8.07 0.23 -18.96
N LEU A 240 9.19 -0.05 -19.60
CA LEU A 240 9.58 -1.39 -20.03
C LEU A 240 10.58 -1.97 -19.04
N GLY A 241 10.48 -3.25 -18.74
CA GLY A 241 11.45 -3.94 -17.93
C GLY A 241 12.87 -3.79 -18.48
N ALA A 242 13.80 -3.37 -17.64
CA ALA A 242 15.20 -3.06 -17.96
C ALA A 242 15.46 -1.74 -18.72
N ASP A 243 14.46 -0.87 -18.93
CA ASP A 243 14.65 0.47 -19.52
C ASP A 243 15.24 1.52 -18.54
N GLY A 244 15.31 1.17 -17.25
CA GLY A 244 15.82 2.03 -16.18
C GLY A 244 14.75 2.90 -15.49
N THR A 245 13.50 2.87 -15.93
CA THR A 245 12.37 3.66 -15.34
C THR A 245 12.25 3.42 -13.84
N VAL A 246 12.24 2.17 -13.40
CA VAL A 246 12.13 1.83 -11.96
C VAL A 246 13.30 2.40 -11.16
N GLY A 247 14.52 2.32 -11.68
CA GLY A 247 15.70 2.89 -11.05
C GLY A 247 15.64 4.41 -10.93
N ALA A 248 15.20 5.10 -11.99
CA ALA A 248 15.00 6.54 -11.99
C ALA A 248 13.92 6.96 -10.96
N ASN A 249 12.81 6.23 -10.87
CA ASN A 249 11.74 6.52 -9.94
C ASN A 249 12.16 6.27 -8.47
N LYS A 250 12.93 5.22 -8.18
CA LYS A 250 13.56 5.02 -6.85
C LYS A 250 14.45 6.19 -6.47
N ASN A 251 15.21 6.69 -7.45
CA ASN A 251 16.06 7.87 -7.24
C ASN A 251 15.22 9.14 -7.01
N SER A 252 14.15 9.34 -7.77
CA SER A 252 13.24 10.49 -7.58
C SER A 252 12.64 10.53 -6.18
N VAL A 253 12.13 9.40 -5.68
CA VAL A 253 11.61 9.27 -4.31
C VAL A 253 12.68 9.63 -3.29
N LYS A 254 13.91 9.15 -3.49
CA LYS A 254 15.02 9.46 -2.58
C LYS A 254 15.41 10.93 -2.64
N ILE A 255 15.49 11.53 -3.82
CA ILE A 255 15.79 12.97 -3.97
C ILE A 255 14.76 13.80 -3.21
N ILE A 256 13.46 13.49 -3.37
CA ILE A 256 12.39 14.23 -2.69
C ILE A 256 12.47 14.03 -1.17
N GLY A 257 12.57 12.79 -0.71
CA GLY A 257 12.58 12.45 0.72
C GLY A 257 13.82 12.93 1.47
N ASP A 258 15.00 12.89 0.84
CA ASP A 258 16.26 13.33 1.48
C ASP A 258 16.39 14.87 1.51
N ASN A 259 15.65 15.63 0.71
CA ASN A 259 15.81 17.07 0.54
C ASN A 259 14.57 17.90 0.89
N THR A 260 13.51 17.27 1.38
CA THR A 260 12.28 17.96 1.81
C THR A 260 11.67 17.25 3.02
N ASP A 261 10.73 17.90 3.68
CA ASP A 261 9.94 17.32 4.77
C ASP A 261 8.75 16.49 4.25
N LYS A 262 8.67 16.23 2.94
CA LYS A 262 7.56 15.47 2.35
C LYS A 262 7.62 14.00 2.73
N HIS A 263 6.48 13.47 3.07
CA HIS A 263 6.28 12.03 3.13
C HIS A 263 6.30 11.44 1.72
N CYS A 264 7.00 10.33 1.55
CA CYS A 264 7.20 9.69 0.25
C CYS A 264 6.82 8.22 0.31
N GLN A 265 6.09 7.75 -0.70
CA GLN A 265 5.76 6.34 -0.87
C GLN A 265 5.99 5.92 -2.32
N ALA A 266 6.53 4.73 -2.52
CA ALA A 266 6.68 4.14 -3.85
C ALA A 266 6.34 2.66 -3.84
N TYR A 267 5.65 2.21 -4.88
CA TYR A 267 5.43 0.82 -5.19
C TYR A 267 5.70 0.55 -6.66
N PHE A 268 6.33 -0.58 -6.96
CA PHE A 268 6.72 -0.96 -8.31
C PHE A 268 6.04 -2.27 -8.70
N SER A 269 5.13 -2.18 -9.66
CA SER A 269 4.44 -3.32 -10.22
C SER A 269 5.20 -3.84 -11.44
N TYR A 270 5.38 -5.15 -11.52
CA TYR A 270 6.10 -5.83 -12.60
C TYR A 270 5.20 -6.90 -13.24
N ASP A 271 5.32 -7.08 -14.55
CA ASP A 271 4.86 -8.29 -15.19
C ASP A 271 5.78 -9.46 -14.77
N SER A 272 5.25 -10.68 -14.75
CA SER A 272 6.00 -11.91 -14.42
C SER A 272 7.17 -12.20 -15.36
N LYS A 273 7.25 -11.55 -16.51
CA LYS A 273 8.35 -11.66 -17.48
C LYS A 273 9.56 -10.83 -17.05
N LYS A 274 10.73 -11.45 -16.91
CA LYS A 274 11.95 -10.82 -16.38
C LYS A 274 12.58 -9.76 -17.29
N SER A 275 12.37 -9.78 -18.59
CA SER A 275 12.88 -8.75 -19.50
C SER A 275 11.87 -8.43 -20.58
N GLY A 276 11.78 -7.15 -20.97
CA GLY A 276 10.82 -6.67 -21.94
C GLY A 276 9.36 -6.70 -21.47
N GLY A 277 9.12 -6.94 -20.18
CA GLY A 277 7.80 -6.92 -19.58
C GLY A 277 7.35 -5.51 -19.20
N PHE A 278 6.06 -5.35 -19.02
CA PHE A 278 5.43 -4.12 -18.53
C PHE A 278 5.87 -3.82 -17.09
N THR A 279 6.16 -2.55 -16.81
CA THR A 279 6.37 -2.04 -15.45
C THR A 279 5.49 -0.82 -15.20
N CYS A 280 4.95 -0.71 -14.00
CA CYS A 280 4.26 0.49 -13.54
C CYS A 280 4.80 0.91 -12.18
N SER A 281 5.35 2.11 -12.08
CA SER A 281 5.75 2.71 -10.82
C SER A 281 4.62 3.60 -10.31
N HIS A 282 4.28 3.46 -9.03
CA HIS A 282 3.27 4.23 -8.32
C HIS A 282 3.96 5.05 -7.25
N LEU A 283 3.92 6.37 -7.35
CA LEU A 283 4.57 7.28 -6.41
C LEU A 283 3.54 8.18 -5.75
N ARG A 284 3.71 8.44 -4.44
CA ARG A 284 2.97 9.45 -3.69
C ARG A 284 3.93 10.33 -2.92
N PHE A 285 3.63 11.63 -2.92
CA PHE A 285 4.36 12.65 -2.18
C PHE A 285 3.33 13.56 -1.50
N GLY A 286 3.50 13.84 -0.21
CA GLY A 286 2.54 14.66 0.52
C GLY A 286 3.16 15.34 1.73
N ASP A 287 2.48 16.35 2.24
CA ASP A 287 2.89 17.11 3.43
C ASP A 287 2.40 16.43 4.72
N SER A 288 1.58 15.39 4.60
CA SER A 288 1.06 14.56 5.69
C SER A 288 1.43 13.10 5.52
N GLU A 289 1.29 12.30 6.59
CA GLU A 289 1.54 10.86 6.58
C GLU A 289 0.70 10.16 5.51
N ILE A 290 1.35 9.30 4.71
CA ILE A 290 0.72 8.53 3.64
C ILE A 290 0.25 7.18 4.20
N ARG A 291 -1.07 7.02 4.31
CA ARG A 291 -1.71 5.77 4.77
C ARG A 291 -2.20 4.87 3.64
N SER A 292 -2.04 5.31 2.41
CA SER A 292 -2.53 4.61 1.20
C SER A 292 -1.73 3.34 0.96
N THR A 293 -2.23 2.19 1.40
CA THR A 293 -1.61 0.86 1.22
C THR A 293 -2.06 0.16 -0.06
N TYR A 294 -2.60 0.91 -1.01
CA TYR A 294 -3.09 0.48 -2.33
C TYR A 294 -2.35 1.22 -3.45
N LEU A 295 -2.44 0.70 -4.67
CA LEU A 295 -1.83 1.30 -5.85
C LEU A 295 -2.42 2.69 -6.14
N VAL A 296 -1.66 3.53 -6.85
CA VAL A 296 -2.18 4.83 -7.29
C VAL A 296 -3.29 4.60 -8.32
N ASN A 297 -4.54 4.92 -7.97
CA ASN A 297 -5.71 4.77 -8.83
C ASN A 297 -6.17 6.10 -9.42
N THR A 298 -5.87 7.20 -8.74
CA THR A 298 -6.26 8.56 -9.11
C THR A 298 -5.03 9.49 -9.24
N PRO A 299 -4.14 9.24 -10.23
CA PRO A 299 -2.92 10.03 -10.37
C PRO A 299 -3.20 11.48 -10.79
N ASN A 300 -2.37 12.41 -10.32
CA ASN A 300 -2.28 13.77 -10.84
C ASN A 300 -1.38 13.84 -12.08
N PHE A 301 -0.43 12.90 -12.16
CA PHE A 301 0.56 12.83 -13.21
C PHE A 301 0.71 11.39 -13.73
N VAL A 302 0.75 11.24 -15.04
CA VAL A 302 1.07 9.98 -15.71
C VAL A 302 2.18 10.19 -16.71
N ALA A 303 3.23 9.36 -16.66
CA ALA A 303 4.26 9.29 -17.68
C ALA A 303 4.17 7.95 -18.44
N CYS A 304 4.09 8.00 -19.75
CA CYS A 304 4.16 6.85 -20.64
C CYS A 304 5.49 6.85 -21.40
N HIS A 305 6.42 6.01 -20.99
CA HIS A 305 7.76 5.93 -21.55
C HIS A 305 7.82 5.11 -22.83
N VAL A 306 6.78 4.34 -23.13
CA VAL A 306 6.69 3.43 -24.28
C VAL A 306 5.48 3.78 -25.11
N GLN A 307 5.68 4.41 -26.25
CA GLN A 307 4.63 4.87 -27.17
C GLN A 307 3.60 3.79 -27.51
N ALA A 308 4.03 2.52 -27.68
CA ALA A 308 3.16 1.42 -28.02
C ALA A 308 2.10 1.13 -26.94
N TYR A 309 2.36 1.52 -25.68
CA TYR A 309 1.44 1.28 -24.57
C TYR A 309 0.13 2.06 -24.67
N LEU A 310 0.09 3.15 -25.44
CA LEU A 310 -1.15 3.87 -25.75
C LEU A 310 -2.22 2.99 -26.42
N LYS A 311 -1.79 1.93 -27.14
CA LYS A 311 -2.69 0.98 -27.83
C LYS A 311 -2.87 -0.34 -27.08
N MET A 312 -1.97 -0.64 -26.14
CA MET A 312 -1.93 -1.93 -25.45
C MET A 312 -2.59 -1.90 -24.08
N TYR A 313 -2.54 -0.74 -23.43
CA TYR A 313 -3.01 -0.55 -22.05
C TYR A 313 -3.83 0.73 -21.94
N ASP A 314 -4.74 0.77 -20.96
CA ASP A 314 -5.43 2.01 -20.59
C ASP A 314 -4.52 2.86 -19.67
N VAL A 315 -3.57 3.56 -20.28
CA VAL A 315 -2.59 4.39 -19.56
C VAL A 315 -3.19 5.68 -19.00
N THR A 316 -4.40 6.04 -19.41
CA THR A 316 -5.12 7.24 -18.94
C THR A 316 -6.03 6.97 -17.76
N ARG A 317 -6.25 5.70 -17.42
CA ARG A 317 -7.19 5.29 -16.38
C ARG A 317 -6.93 5.98 -15.05
N GLY A 318 -7.94 6.70 -14.58
CA GLY A 318 -7.94 7.38 -13.29
C GLY A 318 -7.14 8.69 -13.24
N LEU A 319 -6.50 9.12 -14.34
CA LEU A 319 -5.82 10.43 -14.37
C LEU A 319 -6.84 11.52 -14.07
N GLN A 320 -6.58 12.28 -13.01
CA GLN A 320 -7.51 13.27 -12.49
C GLN A 320 -7.76 14.40 -13.50
N LYS A 321 -8.93 15.02 -13.41
CA LYS A 321 -9.26 16.23 -14.17
C LYS A 321 -8.22 17.32 -13.89
N ASN A 322 -7.79 18.02 -14.96
CA ASN A 322 -6.68 18.96 -14.95
C ASN A 322 -5.30 18.34 -14.64
N GLY A 323 -5.19 17.02 -14.68
CA GLY A 323 -3.94 16.29 -14.51
C GLY A 323 -2.97 16.49 -15.68
N THR A 324 -1.80 15.89 -15.55
CA THR A 324 -0.70 16.03 -16.52
C THR A 324 -0.32 14.66 -17.07
N PHE A 325 -0.11 14.59 -18.40
CA PHE A 325 0.35 13.42 -19.09
C PHE A 325 1.66 13.71 -19.84
N LEU A 326 2.70 12.92 -19.59
CA LEU A 326 3.99 12.99 -20.31
C LEU A 326 4.17 11.78 -21.21
N LEU A 327 4.42 11.98 -22.48
CA LEU A 327 4.64 10.92 -23.47
C LEU A 327 6.07 10.95 -24.04
N ASN A 328 6.77 9.83 -23.97
CA ASN A 328 7.96 9.62 -24.79
C ASN A 328 7.54 9.10 -26.18
N THR A 329 7.71 9.91 -27.19
CA THR A 329 7.27 9.60 -28.57
C THR A 329 8.15 10.22 -29.62
N ILE A 330 8.16 9.61 -30.79
CA ILE A 330 8.79 10.19 -32.03
C ILE A 330 7.83 11.14 -32.73
N TRP A 331 6.54 11.13 -32.45
CA TRP A 331 5.52 11.96 -33.10
C TRP A 331 5.62 13.40 -32.62
N GLU A 332 5.46 14.35 -33.54
CA GLU A 332 5.46 15.78 -33.23
C GLU A 332 4.27 16.49 -33.89
N GLY A 333 3.74 17.54 -33.28
CA GLY A 333 2.69 18.40 -33.79
C GLY A 333 1.47 17.63 -34.32
N ASP A 334 1.12 17.87 -35.60
CA ASP A 334 -0.04 17.23 -36.26
C ASP A 334 0.08 15.70 -36.35
N GLU A 335 1.29 15.17 -36.44
CA GLU A 335 1.53 13.73 -36.43
C GLU A 335 1.16 13.12 -35.10
N LEU A 336 1.48 13.77 -33.96
CA LEU A 336 1.06 13.35 -32.63
C LEU A 336 -0.47 13.30 -32.55
N ALA A 337 -1.14 14.38 -32.96
CA ALA A 337 -2.58 14.47 -32.95
C ALA A 337 -3.27 13.40 -33.85
N ALA A 338 -2.66 13.06 -34.97
CA ALA A 338 -3.18 12.03 -35.88
C ALA A 338 -3.01 10.60 -35.32
N ASN A 339 -1.91 10.30 -34.63
CA ASN A 339 -1.56 8.95 -34.18
C ASN A 339 -2.06 8.60 -32.80
N LEU A 340 -2.42 9.57 -31.95
CA LEU A 340 -3.03 9.30 -30.64
C LEU A 340 -4.34 8.52 -30.82
N PRO A 341 -4.59 7.45 -30.06
CA PRO A 341 -5.87 6.73 -30.07
C PRO A 341 -7.05 7.64 -29.73
N ASN A 342 -8.18 7.43 -30.38
CA ASN A 342 -9.36 8.29 -30.20
C ASN A 342 -9.91 8.31 -28.77
N ASN A 343 -9.85 7.17 -28.05
CA ASN A 343 -10.23 7.10 -26.63
C ASN A 343 -9.30 7.95 -25.76
N VAL A 344 -8.00 7.97 -26.05
CA VAL A 344 -7.02 8.79 -25.33
C VAL A 344 -7.25 10.28 -25.58
N LYS A 345 -7.47 10.66 -26.85
CA LYS A 345 -7.82 12.06 -27.23
C LYS A 345 -9.09 12.54 -26.53
N ARG A 346 -10.12 11.72 -26.54
CA ARG A 346 -11.39 12.02 -25.87
C ARG A 346 -11.17 12.21 -24.36
N TYR A 347 -10.44 11.29 -23.72
CA TYR A 347 -10.12 11.39 -22.29
C TYR A 347 -9.41 12.69 -21.95
N PHE A 348 -8.40 13.06 -22.75
CA PHE A 348 -7.64 14.30 -22.56
C PHE A 348 -8.55 15.55 -22.67
N ALA A 349 -9.41 15.59 -23.67
CA ALA A 349 -10.32 16.70 -23.91
C ALA A 349 -11.39 16.82 -22.79
N GLU A 350 -12.04 15.71 -22.42
CA GLU A 350 -13.11 15.69 -21.41
C GLU A 350 -12.59 16.04 -20.00
N ASN A 351 -11.35 15.70 -19.71
CA ASN A 351 -10.73 15.92 -18.39
C ASN A 351 -9.74 17.08 -18.36
N ASN A 352 -9.63 17.88 -19.43
CA ASN A 352 -8.73 19.03 -19.51
C ASN A 352 -7.28 18.66 -19.12
N ILE A 353 -6.74 17.57 -19.70
CA ILE A 353 -5.41 17.06 -19.39
C ILE A 353 -4.36 17.90 -20.09
N LYS A 354 -3.31 18.34 -19.37
CA LYS A 354 -2.10 18.93 -19.93
C LYS A 354 -1.24 17.83 -20.51
N VAL A 355 -0.94 17.91 -21.80
CA VAL A 355 -0.20 16.88 -22.52
C VAL A 355 1.17 17.38 -22.91
N TYR A 356 2.20 16.78 -22.32
CA TYR A 356 3.60 17.04 -22.69
C TYR A 356 4.17 15.84 -23.45
N TYR A 357 5.03 16.10 -24.41
CA TYR A 357 5.72 15.04 -25.15
C TYR A 357 7.20 15.39 -25.38
N ILE A 358 8.02 14.36 -25.48
CA ILE A 358 9.47 14.46 -25.67
C ILE A 358 9.95 13.25 -26.48
N ASN A 359 10.88 13.47 -27.41
CA ASN A 359 11.59 12.38 -28.09
C ASN A 359 12.88 12.03 -27.31
N ALA A 360 12.72 11.45 -26.12
CA ALA A 360 13.85 11.06 -25.28
C ALA A 360 14.75 10.00 -25.94
N THR A 361 14.21 9.18 -26.84
CA THR A 361 14.98 8.18 -27.58
C THR A 361 15.99 8.85 -28.53
N LYS A 362 15.54 9.85 -29.29
CA LYS A 362 16.43 10.64 -30.17
C LYS A 362 17.50 11.37 -29.36
N ILE A 363 17.10 12.03 -28.25
CA ILE A 363 18.04 12.72 -27.35
C ILE A 363 19.10 11.75 -26.81
N ALA A 364 18.69 10.57 -26.33
CA ALA A 364 19.61 9.56 -25.81
C ALA A 364 20.61 9.07 -26.84
N GLN A 365 20.20 8.90 -28.11
CA GLN A 365 21.08 8.54 -29.22
C GLN A 365 22.09 9.64 -29.54
N GLU A 366 21.65 10.89 -29.62
CA GLU A 366 22.50 12.05 -29.92
C GLU A 366 23.59 12.29 -28.87
N ILE A 367 23.30 12.05 -27.58
CA ILE A 367 24.28 12.21 -26.51
C ILE A 367 25.08 10.92 -26.20
N GLY A 368 24.86 9.86 -27.00
CA GLY A 368 25.62 8.62 -26.90
C GLY A 368 25.24 7.70 -25.73
N LEU A 369 24.01 7.80 -25.24
CA LEU A 369 23.44 6.90 -24.22
C LEU A 369 22.63 5.72 -24.83
N GLY A 370 22.54 5.63 -26.14
CA GLY A 370 21.79 4.59 -26.85
C GLY A 370 20.29 4.67 -26.58
N ASN A 371 19.72 3.63 -25.98
CA ASN A 371 18.28 3.58 -25.66
C ASN A 371 17.96 3.95 -24.18
N ARG A 372 18.91 4.54 -23.47
CA ARG A 372 18.73 4.89 -22.05
C ARG A 372 18.04 6.25 -21.91
N THR A 373 16.73 6.26 -21.85
CA THR A 373 15.89 7.46 -21.79
C THR A 373 15.52 7.87 -20.35
N ASN A 374 15.76 7.01 -19.38
CA ASN A 374 15.29 7.16 -18.02
C ASN A 374 15.71 8.46 -17.32
N THR A 375 16.97 8.89 -17.48
CA THR A 375 17.47 10.15 -16.88
C THR A 375 16.84 11.39 -17.52
N ILE A 376 16.62 11.34 -18.85
CA ILE A 376 15.96 12.41 -19.60
C ILE A 376 14.52 12.60 -19.11
N LEU A 377 13.78 11.48 -19.02
CA LEU A 377 12.38 11.47 -18.59
C LEU A 377 12.21 11.82 -17.11
N GLN A 378 13.17 11.42 -16.26
CA GLN A 378 13.23 11.84 -14.86
C GLN A 378 13.42 13.36 -14.73
N SER A 379 14.29 13.95 -15.53
CA SER A 379 14.48 15.40 -15.55
C SER A 379 13.23 16.12 -16.06
N ALA A 380 12.58 15.59 -17.11
CA ALA A 380 11.32 16.13 -17.60
C ALA A 380 10.23 16.09 -16.51
N PHE A 381 10.12 15.00 -15.78
CA PHE A 381 9.19 14.87 -14.65
C PHE A 381 9.38 16.00 -13.62
N PHE A 382 10.58 16.23 -13.12
CA PHE A 382 10.83 17.28 -12.14
C PHE A 382 10.54 18.68 -12.68
N ARG A 383 10.86 18.95 -13.95
CA ARG A 383 10.62 20.25 -14.58
C ARG A 383 9.16 20.55 -14.85
N ILE A 384 8.37 19.52 -15.21
CA ILE A 384 6.94 19.66 -15.50
C ILE A 384 6.13 19.76 -14.21
N THR A 385 6.48 18.97 -13.21
CA THR A 385 5.66 18.85 -12.00
C THR A 385 6.05 19.83 -10.90
N GLU A 386 7.30 20.29 -10.90
CA GLU A 386 7.86 21.14 -9.85
C GLU A 386 7.55 20.67 -8.43
N VAL A 387 7.44 19.34 -8.24
CA VAL A 387 7.16 18.71 -6.94
C VAL A 387 8.20 19.09 -5.88
N ILE A 388 9.39 19.46 -6.31
CA ILE A 388 10.43 20.19 -5.57
C ILE A 388 11.01 21.26 -6.51
N PRO A 389 11.72 22.27 -5.98
CA PRO A 389 12.37 23.29 -6.81
C PRO A 389 13.25 22.64 -7.90
N VAL A 390 13.08 23.06 -9.15
CA VAL A 390 13.73 22.44 -10.33
C VAL A 390 15.25 22.44 -10.19
N ASP A 391 15.84 23.56 -9.75
CA ASP A 391 17.30 23.68 -9.60
C ASP A 391 17.84 22.67 -8.57
N LEU A 392 17.11 22.48 -7.45
CA LEU A 392 17.44 21.47 -6.45
C LEU A 392 17.37 20.07 -7.05
N ALA A 393 16.30 19.74 -7.79
CA ALA A 393 16.14 18.45 -8.43
C ALA A 393 17.31 18.14 -9.37
N ILE A 394 17.67 19.10 -10.22
CA ILE A 394 18.79 18.97 -11.19
C ILE A 394 20.11 18.77 -10.47
N GLU A 395 20.38 19.57 -9.42
CA GLU A 395 21.61 19.43 -8.63
C GLU A 395 21.72 18.03 -8.02
N GLN A 396 20.65 17.55 -7.40
CA GLN A 396 20.63 16.25 -6.76
C GLN A 396 20.72 15.08 -7.76
N MET A 397 20.07 15.21 -8.92
CA MET A 397 20.23 14.25 -10.02
C MET A 397 21.70 14.17 -10.46
N LYS A 398 22.38 15.30 -10.65
CA LYS A 398 23.79 15.34 -11.02
C LYS A 398 24.69 14.75 -9.96
N LYS A 399 24.47 15.01 -8.67
CA LYS A 399 25.18 14.37 -7.55
C LYS A 399 25.01 12.86 -7.57
N PHE A 400 23.79 12.38 -7.79
CA PHE A 400 23.49 10.95 -7.84
C PHE A 400 24.17 10.25 -9.05
N ILE A 401 24.27 10.93 -10.18
CA ILE A 401 24.99 10.46 -11.36
C ILE A 401 26.46 10.22 -11.02
N VAL A 402 27.12 11.15 -10.34
CA VAL A 402 28.52 10.99 -9.90
C VAL A 402 28.65 9.76 -8.97
N LYS A 403 27.75 9.62 -8.01
CA LYS A 403 27.74 8.47 -7.09
C LYS A 403 27.58 7.13 -7.82
N SER A 404 26.74 7.08 -8.85
CA SER A 404 26.40 5.85 -9.57
C SER A 404 27.37 5.51 -10.69
N TYR A 405 27.90 6.52 -11.37
CA TYR A 405 28.69 6.36 -12.59
C TYR A 405 30.10 6.91 -12.51
N GLY A 406 30.50 7.60 -11.45
CA GLY A 406 31.84 8.19 -11.30
C GLY A 406 32.97 7.21 -11.52
N LYS A 407 32.81 5.96 -11.05
CA LYS A 407 33.78 4.88 -11.27
C LYS A 407 33.87 4.36 -12.72
N LYS A 408 32.90 4.72 -13.59
CA LYS A 408 32.83 4.28 -14.99
C LYS A 408 33.50 5.27 -15.95
N GLY A 409 34.00 6.37 -15.46
CA GLY A 409 34.70 7.39 -16.21
C GLY A 409 33.88 8.67 -16.46
N GLU A 410 34.61 9.75 -16.68
CA GLU A 410 34.09 11.11 -16.82
C GLU A 410 33.16 11.28 -18.04
N ASP A 411 33.47 10.59 -19.15
CA ASP A 411 32.63 10.60 -20.36
C ASP A 411 31.20 10.13 -20.08
N ILE A 412 31.04 9.07 -19.29
CA ILE A 412 29.71 8.55 -18.92
C ILE A 412 28.98 9.53 -18.00
N VAL A 413 29.67 10.15 -17.07
CA VAL A 413 29.09 11.18 -16.19
C VAL A 413 28.60 12.36 -17.02
N ASN A 414 29.43 12.88 -17.94
CA ASN A 414 29.07 14.02 -18.79
C ASN A 414 27.88 13.73 -19.72
N LYS A 415 27.80 12.53 -20.31
CA LYS A 415 26.62 12.11 -21.09
C LYS A 415 25.35 12.10 -20.25
N ASN A 416 25.42 11.63 -19.00
CA ASN A 416 24.26 11.65 -18.12
C ASN A 416 23.91 13.07 -17.63
N TYR A 417 24.89 13.97 -17.48
CA TYR A 417 24.62 15.40 -17.23
C TYR A 417 23.86 16.03 -18.43
N ALA A 418 24.31 15.77 -19.63
CA ALA A 418 23.61 16.21 -20.85
C ALA A 418 22.17 15.67 -20.91
N ALA A 419 21.95 14.43 -20.46
CA ALA A 419 20.59 13.87 -20.35
C ALA A 419 19.70 14.64 -19.36
N VAL A 420 20.24 15.05 -18.21
CA VAL A 420 19.52 15.88 -17.24
C VAL A 420 19.17 17.24 -17.83
N ASP A 421 20.13 17.89 -18.49
CA ASP A 421 19.94 19.23 -19.04
C ASP A 421 18.93 19.21 -20.21
N ARG A 422 19.03 18.22 -21.11
CA ARG A 422 18.12 18.07 -22.26
C ARG A 422 16.74 17.49 -21.93
N GLY A 423 16.52 17.04 -20.68
CA GLY A 423 15.19 16.67 -20.21
C GLY A 423 14.19 17.85 -20.20
N GLY A 424 14.66 19.09 -20.39
CA GLY A 424 13.84 20.29 -20.59
C GLY A 424 13.33 20.50 -22.02
N GLU A 425 13.70 19.66 -22.99
CA GLU A 425 13.31 19.80 -24.42
C GLU A 425 11.91 19.23 -24.72
N TYR A 426 11.07 19.04 -23.70
CA TYR A 426 9.68 18.66 -23.91
C TYR A 426 8.86 19.79 -24.55
N LYS A 427 7.78 19.40 -25.24
CA LYS A 427 6.80 20.30 -25.85
C LYS A 427 5.42 20.03 -25.23
N GLU A 428 4.57 21.07 -25.21
CA GLU A 428 3.16 20.98 -24.81
C GLU A 428 2.25 20.88 -26.05
#